data_557bbaf3eeb5dd242257b8e0adf8cf3f
#
_entry.id   557bbaf3eeb5dd242257b8e0adf8cf3f
#
_cell.length_a   1.000
_cell.length_b   1.000
_cell.length_c   1.000
_cell.angle_alpha   90.00
_cell.angle_beta   90.00
_cell.angle_gamma   90.00
#
_symmetry.space_group_name_H-M   'P 1'
#
loop_
_entity.id
_entity.type
_entity.pdbx_description
1 polymer ?
#
loop_
_entity_poly.entity_id
_entity_poly.type
_entity_poly.pdbx_seq_one_letter_code
_entity_poly.pdbx_strand_id
1 'polypeptide(L)'
;MKKSRSSWFERGEPLTTSRTNLLRIFVPFAIGYFFSYLFRVVNAVLAPNLVADLGLGPADLGLLTSTYFLTFAAFQLPLGVLLDRFGSRKTEACLLIFAALGAFIFARAQSASGLVAGRALIGFGVSSCLMAPFTAYAIWFAKERLPLINGLQVAVGGLGALTGTAPVEAALQITDWRGVFTLLAVLTLAVAAAIFFVVPDRKPEGGSVGLRDQLRGMGRVYSSFVFWRIAPWSVMSQATFLAVQTLWAGPWFRDVAGLDRTGVAKGLLMIAAAMIAGFALLGAVAERLSRLGIKPLYVAVFGMSLFMVVEALIILEWTVLTKPLWMLFGFFGTTGIITYAILSQSFPGNLAGRVNTGLNVMLFVTAFAGQWGIGEVINLWPISPDGNYSPVGYKAGFGLMLLLQVLSLVWFIIASLMMRRQKNKI
;
A
#
# COMPACT_ATOMS: atom_id res chain seq x y z
N MET A 1 -27.04 -3.68 -53.63
CA MET A 1 -25.73 -4.05 -53.00
C MET A 1 -25.58 -3.34 -51.66
N LYS A 2 -25.95 -4.01 -50.58
CA LYS A 2 -25.76 -3.53 -49.21
C LYS A 2 -24.47 -4.13 -48.69
N LYS A 3 -23.37 -3.35 -48.56
CA LYS A 3 -22.16 -3.76 -47.88
C LYS A 3 -22.40 -3.70 -46.36
N SER A 4 -22.30 -4.86 -45.74
CA SER A 4 -22.50 -5.06 -44.29
C SER A 4 -21.46 -4.30 -43.48
N ARG A 5 -21.95 -3.56 -42.49
CA ARG A 5 -21.15 -2.79 -41.50
C ARG A 5 -20.58 -3.66 -40.36
N SER A 6 -20.36 -4.97 -40.55
CA SER A 6 -20.01 -5.91 -39.49
C SER A 6 -18.56 -6.38 -39.48
N SER A 7 -17.62 -5.74 -40.22
CA SER A 7 -16.24 -6.25 -40.34
C SER A 7 -15.16 -5.48 -39.55
N TRP A 8 -15.54 -4.58 -38.63
CA TRP A 8 -14.56 -3.78 -37.86
C TRP A 8 -14.15 -4.43 -36.53
N PHE A 9 -14.70 -5.59 -36.15
CA PHE A 9 -14.47 -6.24 -34.87
C PHE A 9 -13.52 -7.46 -34.90
N GLU A 10 -13.03 -7.90 -36.06
CA GLU A 10 -12.28 -9.16 -36.22
C GLU A 10 -10.79 -9.03 -36.52
N ARG A 11 -10.22 -7.85 -36.49
CA ARG A 11 -8.74 -7.72 -36.60
C ARG A 11 -8.14 -7.39 -35.23
N GLY A 12 -7.47 -8.38 -34.65
CA GLY A 12 -6.66 -8.27 -33.44
C GLY A 12 -5.40 -7.42 -33.63
N GLU A 13 -5.54 -6.19 -34.13
CA GLU A 13 -4.44 -5.23 -34.11
C GLU A 13 -4.29 -4.68 -32.70
N PRO A 14 -3.06 -4.60 -32.17
CA PRO A 14 -2.79 -3.92 -30.90
C PRO A 14 -3.26 -2.47 -31.07
N LEU A 15 -4.30 -2.09 -30.32
CA LEU A 15 -4.89 -0.77 -30.38
C LEU A 15 -3.79 0.26 -30.09
N THR A 16 -3.36 0.98 -31.11
CA THR A 16 -2.52 2.18 -30.99
C THR A 16 -3.07 3.04 -29.86
N THR A 17 -2.19 3.65 -29.06
CA THR A 17 -2.55 4.48 -27.91
C THR A 17 -3.35 5.69 -28.39
N SER A 18 -4.62 5.47 -28.67
CA SER A 18 -5.56 6.56 -28.95
C SER A 18 -5.76 7.34 -27.65
N ARG A 19 -5.82 8.67 -27.73
CA ARG A 19 -6.24 9.53 -26.60
C ARG A 19 -7.53 9.00 -25.94
N THR A 20 -8.40 8.40 -26.74
CA THR A 20 -9.66 7.77 -26.30
C THR A 20 -9.42 6.61 -25.33
N ASN A 21 -8.45 5.73 -25.59
CA ASN A 21 -8.14 4.60 -24.70
C ASN A 21 -7.51 5.08 -23.39
N LEU A 22 -6.66 6.11 -23.45
CA LEU A 22 -6.08 6.70 -22.24
C LEU A 22 -7.18 7.28 -21.35
N LEU A 23 -8.10 8.06 -21.91
CA LEU A 23 -9.18 8.69 -21.15
C LEU A 23 -10.20 7.68 -20.63
N ARG A 24 -10.58 6.67 -21.43
CA ARG A 24 -11.64 5.71 -21.05
C ARG A 24 -11.17 4.58 -20.16
N ILE A 25 -9.89 4.24 -20.19
CA ILE A 25 -9.36 3.09 -19.45
C ILE A 25 -8.46 3.56 -18.32
N PHE A 26 -7.41 4.34 -18.63
CA PHE A 26 -6.44 4.75 -17.61
C PHE A 26 -7.05 5.68 -16.54
N VAL A 27 -7.75 6.75 -16.96
CA VAL A 27 -8.21 7.77 -16.00
C VAL A 27 -9.17 7.22 -14.96
N PRO A 28 -10.25 6.45 -15.27
CA PRO A 28 -11.14 5.91 -14.24
C PRO A 28 -10.42 5.00 -13.24
N PHE A 29 -9.55 4.11 -13.72
CA PHE A 29 -8.77 3.24 -12.85
C PHE A 29 -7.73 3.99 -12.01
N ALA A 30 -7.09 5.01 -12.58
CA ALA A 30 -6.13 5.84 -11.88
C ALA A 30 -6.80 6.60 -10.71
N ILE A 31 -8.01 7.12 -10.92
CA ILE A 31 -8.80 7.75 -9.86
C ILE A 31 -9.18 6.72 -8.78
N GLY A 32 -9.55 5.49 -9.14
CA GLY A 32 -9.80 4.40 -8.18
C GLY A 32 -8.59 4.15 -7.28
N TYR A 33 -7.40 4.09 -7.84
CA TYR A 33 -6.17 3.89 -7.07
C TYR A 33 -5.77 5.12 -6.23
N PHE A 34 -6.05 6.33 -6.72
CA PHE A 34 -5.95 7.57 -5.94
C PHE A 34 -6.75 7.47 -4.65
N PHE A 35 -8.03 7.07 -4.71
CA PHE A 35 -8.88 6.89 -3.54
C PHE A 35 -8.38 5.77 -2.62
N SER A 36 -7.88 4.67 -3.19
CA SER A 36 -7.27 3.59 -2.39
C SER A 36 -6.14 4.09 -1.50
N TYR A 37 -5.24 4.92 -2.03
CA TYR A 37 -4.16 5.50 -1.24
C TYR A 37 -4.61 6.60 -0.28
N LEU A 38 -5.55 7.44 -0.70
CA LEU A 38 -6.13 8.45 0.17
C LEU A 38 -6.77 7.81 1.41
N PHE A 39 -7.62 6.79 1.24
CA PHE A 39 -8.20 6.04 2.35
C PHE A 39 -7.16 5.40 3.25
N ARG A 40 -6.02 5.00 2.72
CA ARG A 40 -4.94 4.36 3.47
C ARG A 40 -4.30 5.31 4.48
N VAL A 41 -4.09 6.58 4.10
CA VAL A 41 -3.30 7.53 4.89
C VAL A 41 -4.14 8.55 5.67
N VAL A 42 -5.39 8.76 5.30
CA VAL A 42 -6.25 9.82 5.85
C VAL A 42 -6.39 9.76 7.38
N ASN A 43 -6.35 8.58 7.97
CA ASN A 43 -6.49 8.42 9.42
C ASN A 43 -5.32 9.03 10.21
N ALA A 44 -4.14 9.16 9.62
CA ALA A 44 -3.01 9.82 10.29
C ALA A 44 -3.32 11.30 10.61
N VAL A 45 -4.11 11.96 9.76
CA VAL A 45 -4.58 13.35 9.98
C VAL A 45 -5.79 13.38 10.89
N LEU A 46 -6.72 12.43 10.74
CA LEU A 46 -8.00 12.43 11.47
C LEU A 46 -7.89 11.84 12.88
N ALA A 47 -6.77 11.21 13.23
CA ALA A 47 -6.58 10.54 14.52
C ALA A 47 -6.97 11.41 15.72
N PRO A 48 -6.56 12.70 15.84
CA PRO A 48 -6.96 13.53 16.97
C PRO A 48 -8.47 13.75 17.07
N ASN A 49 -9.15 13.90 15.93
CA ASN A 49 -10.61 14.10 15.89
C ASN A 49 -11.36 12.83 16.32
N LEU A 50 -10.91 11.66 15.85
CA LEU A 50 -11.51 10.38 16.19
C LEU A 50 -11.32 10.05 17.67
N VAL A 51 -10.14 10.34 18.22
CA VAL A 51 -9.84 10.18 19.65
C VAL A 51 -10.72 11.10 20.50
N ALA A 52 -10.82 12.38 20.14
CA ALA A 52 -11.59 13.37 20.88
C ALA A 52 -13.09 13.05 20.88
N ASP A 53 -13.65 12.65 19.73
CA ASP A 53 -15.09 12.42 19.58
C ASP A 53 -15.57 11.11 20.21
N LEU A 54 -14.75 10.07 20.21
CA LEU A 54 -15.17 8.71 20.57
C LEU A 54 -14.37 8.12 21.73
N GLY A 55 -13.46 8.89 22.34
CA GLY A 55 -12.67 8.45 23.49
C GLY A 55 -11.76 7.26 23.21
N LEU A 56 -11.20 7.17 21.98
CA LEU A 56 -10.40 6.03 21.55
C LEU A 56 -9.01 6.02 22.22
N GLY A 57 -8.62 4.86 22.74
CA GLY A 57 -7.25 4.62 23.17
C GLY A 57 -6.29 4.37 21.97
N PRO A 58 -4.96 4.32 22.24
CA PRO A 58 -3.97 4.00 21.21
C PRO A 58 -4.21 2.63 20.56
N ALA A 59 -4.57 1.63 21.36
CA ALA A 59 -4.89 0.28 20.89
C ALA A 59 -6.09 0.28 19.94
N ASP A 60 -7.18 1.00 20.31
CA ASP A 60 -8.38 1.13 19.46
C ASP A 60 -8.05 1.83 18.15
N LEU A 61 -7.29 2.92 18.21
CA LEU A 61 -6.86 3.67 17.03
C LEU A 61 -5.98 2.82 16.11
N GLY A 62 -5.06 2.05 16.68
CA GLY A 62 -4.24 1.08 15.97
C GLY A 62 -5.07 0.01 15.30
N LEU A 63 -6.00 -0.64 16.03
CA LEU A 63 -6.87 -1.68 15.52
C LEU A 63 -7.78 -1.19 14.39
N LEU A 64 -8.51 -0.09 14.61
CA LEU A 64 -9.43 0.44 13.61
C LEU A 64 -8.72 0.80 12.30
N THR A 65 -7.52 1.40 12.40
CA THR A 65 -6.80 1.83 11.21
C THR A 65 -6.16 0.63 10.48
N SER A 66 -5.60 -0.31 11.23
CA SER A 66 -4.94 -1.50 10.67
C SER A 66 -5.91 -2.52 10.07
N THR A 67 -7.18 -2.55 10.50
CA THR A 67 -8.22 -3.44 9.96
C THR A 67 -8.37 -3.31 8.44
N TYR A 68 -8.12 -2.12 7.89
CA TYR A 68 -8.00 -1.91 6.45
C TYR A 68 -6.98 -2.86 5.80
N PHE A 69 -5.80 -3.04 6.41
CA PHE A 69 -4.75 -3.90 5.86
C PHE A 69 -5.13 -5.38 5.92
N LEU A 70 -5.77 -5.80 7.00
CA LEU A 70 -6.18 -7.18 7.16
C LEU A 70 -7.20 -7.61 6.10
N THR A 71 -8.24 -6.80 5.89
CA THR A 71 -9.28 -7.11 4.90
C THR A 71 -8.76 -6.97 3.47
N PHE A 72 -7.89 -6.01 3.21
CA PHE A 72 -7.17 -5.88 1.96
C PHE A 72 -6.33 -7.13 1.65
N ALA A 73 -5.57 -7.65 2.63
CA ALA A 73 -4.78 -8.87 2.50
C ALA A 73 -5.63 -10.11 2.25
N ALA A 74 -6.68 -10.29 3.05
CA ALA A 74 -7.56 -11.45 2.97
C ALA A 74 -8.19 -11.60 1.58
N PHE A 75 -8.43 -10.48 0.89
CA PHE A 75 -9.06 -10.50 -0.42
C PHE A 75 -8.09 -10.63 -1.60
N GLN A 76 -6.77 -10.53 -1.40
CA GLN A 76 -5.80 -10.66 -2.49
C GLN A 76 -5.87 -12.01 -3.21
N LEU A 77 -6.20 -13.09 -2.51
CA LEU A 77 -6.31 -14.43 -3.10
C LEU A 77 -7.57 -14.60 -3.97
N PRO A 78 -8.80 -14.31 -3.46
CA PRO A 78 -10.01 -14.38 -4.28
C PRO A 78 -10.00 -13.39 -5.45
N LEU A 79 -9.31 -12.26 -5.30
CA LEU A 79 -9.27 -11.19 -6.30
C LEU A 79 -8.78 -11.69 -7.67
N GLY A 80 -7.73 -12.50 -7.70
CA GLY A 80 -7.22 -13.06 -8.96
C GLY A 80 -8.28 -13.86 -9.72
N VAL A 81 -9.03 -14.71 -9.00
CA VAL A 81 -10.14 -15.50 -9.59
C VAL A 81 -11.26 -14.60 -10.12
N LEU A 82 -11.59 -13.51 -9.38
CA LEU A 82 -12.63 -12.58 -9.81
C LEU A 82 -12.21 -11.81 -11.07
N LEU A 83 -10.94 -11.37 -11.13
CA LEU A 83 -10.41 -10.67 -12.30
C LEU A 83 -10.43 -11.56 -13.55
N ASP A 84 -10.04 -12.83 -13.41
CA ASP A 84 -10.06 -13.80 -14.50
C ASP A 84 -11.50 -14.11 -14.96
N ARG A 85 -12.43 -14.23 -14.02
CA ARG A 85 -13.83 -14.62 -14.32
C ARG A 85 -14.69 -13.47 -14.82
N PHE A 86 -14.63 -12.31 -14.15
CA PHE A 86 -15.53 -11.19 -14.38
C PHE A 86 -14.87 -10.02 -15.11
N GLY A 87 -13.54 -10.02 -15.23
CA GLY A 87 -12.74 -8.94 -15.81
C GLY A 87 -12.55 -7.76 -14.84
N SER A 88 -11.62 -6.88 -15.19
CA SER A 88 -11.19 -5.75 -14.34
C SER A 88 -12.31 -4.75 -14.06
N ARG A 89 -13.10 -4.39 -15.08
CA ARG A 89 -14.18 -3.40 -15.00
C ARG A 89 -15.22 -3.75 -13.94
N LYS A 90 -15.82 -4.93 -14.04
CA LYS A 90 -16.90 -5.35 -13.14
C LYS A 90 -16.39 -5.61 -11.73
N THR A 91 -15.20 -6.22 -11.63
CA THR A 91 -14.59 -6.53 -10.34
C THR A 91 -14.28 -5.27 -9.55
N GLU A 92 -13.61 -4.29 -10.14
CA GLU A 92 -13.24 -3.07 -9.42
C GLU A 92 -14.45 -2.18 -9.13
N ALA A 93 -15.36 -2.01 -10.11
CA ALA A 93 -16.57 -1.23 -9.89
C ALA A 93 -17.43 -1.80 -8.74
N CYS A 94 -17.62 -3.12 -8.70
CA CYS A 94 -18.36 -3.78 -7.63
C CYS A 94 -17.66 -3.60 -6.27
N LEU A 95 -16.36 -3.81 -6.21
CA LEU A 95 -15.59 -3.66 -4.96
C LEU A 95 -15.59 -2.22 -4.46
N LEU A 96 -15.50 -1.22 -5.33
CA LEU A 96 -15.58 0.19 -4.93
C LEU A 96 -16.95 0.58 -4.34
N ILE A 97 -18.04 -0.12 -4.70
CA ILE A 97 -19.33 0.08 -4.02
C ILE A 97 -19.22 -0.30 -2.53
N PHE A 98 -18.52 -1.41 -2.22
CA PHE A 98 -18.27 -1.77 -0.82
C PHE A 98 -17.36 -0.76 -0.12
N ALA A 99 -16.37 -0.19 -0.82
CA ALA A 99 -15.54 0.89 -0.27
C ALA A 99 -16.37 2.14 0.05
N ALA A 100 -17.27 2.54 -0.85
CA ALA A 100 -18.18 3.66 -0.64
C ALA A 100 -19.14 3.42 0.53
N LEU A 101 -19.71 2.20 0.62
CA LEU A 101 -20.55 1.80 1.77
C LEU A 101 -19.75 1.83 3.07
N GLY A 102 -18.52 1.32 3.05
CA GLY A 102 -17.62 1.35 4.21
C GLY A 102 -17.30 2.78 4.65
N ALA A 103 -17.03 3.69 3.71
CA ALA A 103 -16.81 5.09 4.00
C ALA A 103 -18.05 5.77 4.58
N PHE A 104 -19.24 5.44 4.08
CA PHE A 104 -20.50 5.94 4.62
C PHE A 104 -20.77 5.41 6.05
N ILE A 105 -20.55 4.10 6.30
CA ILE A 105 -20.65 3.52 7.64
C ILE A 105 -19.67 4.19 8.61
N PHE A 106 -18.44 4.41 8.16
CA PHE A 106 -17.42 5.12 8.94
C PHE A 106 -17.89 6.54 9.31
N ALA A 107 -18.41 7.29 8.34
CA ALA A 107 -18.94 8.65 8.56
C ALA A 107 -20.10 8.69 9.58
N ARG A 108 -20.90 7.63 9.68
CA ARG A 108 -22.06 7.54 10.59
C ARG A 108 -21.75 6.83 11.91
N ALA A 109 -20.52 6.36 12.10
CA ALA A 109 -20.13 5.61 13.28
C ALA A 109 -20.19 6.46 14.56
N GLN A 110 -20.76 5.85 15.60
CA GLN A 110 -20.85 6.42 16.95
C GLN A 110 -20.08 5.56 17.97
N SER A 111 -19.33 4.56 17.49
CA SER A 111 -18.56 3.63 18.32
C SER A 111 -17.31 3.16 17.58
N ALA A 112 -16.31 2.69 18.33
CA ALA A 112 -15.10 2.08 17.78
C ALA A 112 -15.43 0.90 16.84
N SER A 113 -16.40 0.05 17.20
CA SER A 113 -16.81 -1.08 16.35
C SER A 113 -17.41 -0.65 15.02
N GLY A 114 -18.17 0.44 14.97
CA GLY A 114 -18.68 1.02 13.73
C GLY A 114 -17.58 1.54 12.83
N LEU A 115 -16.56 2.20 13.41
CA LEU A 115 -15.37 2.64 12.68
C LEU A 115 -14.59 1.44 12.12
N VAL A 116 -14.37 0.40 12.92
CA VAL A 116 -13.67 -0.83 12.50
C VAL A 116 -14.42 -1.50 11.34
N ALA A 117 -15.75 -1.63 11.44
CA ALA A 117 -16.58 -2.20 10.36
C ALA A 117 -16.46 -1.36 9.05
N GLY A 118 -16.54 -0.03 9.16
CA GLY A 118 -16.33 0.87 8.04
C GLY A 118 -14.95 0.69 7.39
N ARG A 119 -13.89 0.63 8.20
CA ARG A 119 -12.51 0.42 7.72
C ARG A 119 -12.31 -0.95 7.09
N ALA A 120 -12.93 -2.00 7.64
CA ALA A 120 -12.90 -3.33 7.05
C ALA A 120 -13.49 -3.34 5.64
N LEU A 121 -14.66 -2.71 5.45
CA LEU A 121 -15.30 -2.61 4.15
C LEU A 121 -14.52 -1.73 3.16
N ILE A 122 -13.91 -0.63 3.63
CA ILE A 122 -13.03 0.19 2.79
C ILE A 122 -11.85 -0.64 2.30
N GLY A 123 -11.11 -1.31 3.21
CA GLY A 123 -9.96 -2.13 2.85
C GLY A 123 -10.29 -3.26 1.88
N PHE A 124 -11.42 -3.94 2.11
CA PHE A 124 -11.98 -4.93 1.19
C PHE A 124 -12.28 -4.31 -0.18
N GLY A 125 -12.98 -3.19 -0.21
CA GLY A 125 -13.48 -2.55 -1.42
C GLY A 125 -12.39 -1.97 -2.32
N VAL A 126 -11.28 -1.46 -1.74
CA VAL A 126 -10.16 -0.91 -2.53
C VAL A 126 -9.07 -1.93 -2.86
N SER A 127 -9.23 -3.20 -2.49
CA SER A 127 -8.22 -4.25 -2.66
C SER A 127 -7.86 -4.52 -4.12
N SER A 128 -8.77 -4.24 -5.07
CA SER A 128 -8.56 -4.42 -6.50
C SER A 128 -7.89 -3.25 -7.22
N CYS A 129 -7.85 -2.06 -6.63
CA CYS A 129 -7.50 -0.80 -7.32
C CYS A 129 -6.08 -0.72 -7.92
N LEU A 130 -5.21 -1.68 -7.63
CA LEU A 130 -3.91 -1.83 -8.30
C LEU A 130 -3.91 -2.98 -9.31
N MET A 131 -4.44 -4.14 -8.93
CA MET A 131 -4.36 -5.34 -9.76
C MET A 131 -5.36 -5.35 -10.92
N ALA A 132 -6.55 -4.78 -10.73
CA ALA A 132 -7.55 -4.67 -11.81
C ALA A 132 -7.07 -3.76 -12.94
N PRO A 133 -6.53 -2.54 -12.68
CA PRO A 133 -5.89 -1.74 -13.71
C PRO A 133 -4.76 -2.47 -14.44
N PHE A 134 -3.84 -3.10 -13.73
CA PHE A 134 -2.71 -3.81 -14.34
C PHE A 134 -3.18 -4.92 -15.27
N THR A 135 -4.23 -5.65 -14.87
CA THR A 135 -4.86 -6.66 -15.73
C THR A 135 -5.51 -6.01 -16.96
N ALA A 136 -6.23 -4.89 -16.79
CA ALA A 136 -6.83 -4.16 -17.91
C ALA A 136 -5.76 -3.61 -18.86
N TYR A 137 -4.69 -3.01 -18.33
CA TYR A 137 -3.62 -2.42 -19.15
C TYR A 137 -2.91 -3.47 -19.99
N ALA A 138 -2.69 -4.67 -19.47
CA ALA A 138 -2.10 -5.77 -20.22
C ALA A 138 -2.95 -6.19 -21.45
N ILE A 139 -4.26 -5.94 -21.42
CA ILE A 139 -5.19 -6.27 -22.51
C ILE A 139 -5.30 -5.13 -23.53
N TRP A 140 -5.23 -3.88 -23.07
CA TRP A 140 -5.58 -2.71 -23.88
C TRP A 140 -4.41 -1.92 -24.41
N PHE A 141 -3.20 -2.07 -23.83
CA PHE A 141 -2.01 -1.32 -24.21
C PHE A 141 -0.91 -2.25 -24.73
N ALA A 142 -0.08 -1.74 -25.63
CA ALA A 142 1.10 -2.45 -26.15
C ALA A 142 2.09 -2.77 -25.01
N LYS A 143 2.75 -3.93 -25.08
CA LYS A 143 3.67 -4.42 -24.03
C LYS A 143 4.78 -3.44 -23.70
N GLU A 144 5.27 -2.72 -24.70
CA GLU A 144 6.35 -1.72 -24.59
C GLU A 144 5.95 -0.50 -23.75
N ARG A 145 4.63 -0.22 -23.63
CA ARG A 145 4.09 0.90 -22.87
C ARG A 145 3.63 0.54 -21.45
N LEU A 146 3.52 -0.75 -21.15
CA LEU A 146 3.06 -1.20 -19.83
C LEU A 146 3.91 -0.65 -18.67
N PRO A 147 5.27 -0.59 -18.76
CA PRO A 147 6.05 -0.02 -17.68
C PRO A 147 5.71 1.44 -17.39
N LEU A 148 5.52 2.25 -18.42
CA LEU A 148 5.15 3.65 -18.25
C LEU A 148 3.75 3.82 -17.67
N ILE A 149 2.76 3.09 -18.20
CA ILE A 149 1.36 3.20 -17.75
C ILE A 149 1.20 2.69 -16.32
N ASN A 150 1.85 1.58 -15.98
CA ASN A 150 1.88 1.06 -14.62
C ASN A 150 2.60 2.02 -13.65
N GLY A 151 3.69 2.64 -14.08
CA GLY A 151 4.38 3.67 -13.32
C GLY A 151 3.51 4.90 -13.05
N LEU A 152 2.78 5.38 -14.06
CA LEU A 152 1.82 6.47 -13.92
C LEU A 152 0.67 6.09 -12.97
N GLN A 153 0.17 4.85 -13.02
CA GLN A 153 -0.83 4.35 -12.07
C GLN A 153 -0.35 4.48 -10.63
N VAL A 154 0.87 4.01 -10.35
CA VAL A 154 1.48 4.11 -9.01
C VAL A 154 1.69 5.56 -8.59
N ALA A 155 2.11 6.43 -9.51
CA ALA A 155 2.29 7.86 -9.26
C ALA A 155 0.97 8.55 -8.86
N VAL A 156 -0.15 8.21 -9.51
CA VAL A 156 -1.48 8.72 -9.13
C VAL A 156 -1.89 8.26 -7.74
N GLY A 157 -1.54 7.03 -7.34
CA GLY A 157 -1.68 6.58 -5.95
C GLY A 157 -0.90 7.47 -4.97
N GLY A 158 0.33 7.86 -5.33
CA GLY A 158 1.13 8.82 -4.57
C GLY A 158 0.43 10.19 -4.40
N LEU A 159 -0.24 10.69 -5.44
CA LEU A 159 -1.07 11.90 -5.34
C LEU A 159 -2.24 11.72 -4.36
N GLY A 160 -2.84 10.52 -4.32
CA GLY A 160 -3.85 10.17 -3.31
C GLY A 160 -3.28 10.24 -1.88
N ALA A 161 -2.06 9.73 -1.68
CA ALA A 161 -1.37 9.85 -0.40
C ALA A 161 -1.12 11.31 0.00
N LEU A 162 -0.66 12.15 -0.94
CA LEU A 162 -0.48 13.59 -0.70
C LEU A 162 -1.80 14.29 -0.31
N THR A 163 -2.88 13.97 -1.03
CA THR A 163 -4.22 14.56 -0.77
C THR A 163 -4.75 14.14 0.60
N GLY A 164 -4.43 12.94 1.07
CA GLY A 164 -4.80 12.45 2.40
C GLY A 164 -4.10 13.13 3.58
N THR A 165 -3.29 14.17 3.33
CA THR A 165 -2.52 14.92 4.34
C THR A 165 -3.01 16.37 4.46
N ALA A 166 -2.20 17.35 4.13
CA ALA A 166 -2.55 18.78 4.27
C ALA A 166 -3.87 19.18 3.56
N PRO A 167 -4.25 18.67 2.39
CA PRO A 167 -5.56 18.96 1.81
C PRO A 167 -6.75 18.47 2.66
N VAL A 168 -6.63 17.30 3.30
CA VAL A 168 -7.68 16.84 4.23
C VAL A 168 -7.71 17.70 5.48
N GLU A 169 -6.57 18.11 6.05
CA GLU A 169 -6.53 19.04 7.17
C GLU A 169 -7.19 20.40 6.81
N ALA A 170 -6.97 20.90 5.59
CA ALA A 170 -7.67 22.10 5.11
C ALA A 170 -9.19 21.89 5.00
N ALA A 171 -9.64 20.70 4.57
CA ALA A 171 -11.06 20.37 4.52
C ALA A 171 -11.70 20.35 5.92
N LEU A 172 -10.94 19.93 6.96
CA LEU A 172 -11.41 19.94 8.35
C LEU A 172 -11.63 21.33 8.93
N GLN A 173 -11.17 22.40 8.25
CA GLN A 173 -11.50 23.78 8.62
C GLN A 173 -12.92 24.18 8.18
N ILE A 174 -13.51 23.43 7.24
CA ILE A 174 -14.81 23.71 6.62
C ILE A 174 -15.87 22.71 7.11
N THR A 175 -15.44 21.47 7.40
CA THR A 175 -16.32 20.37 7.82
C THR A 175 -15.63 19.50 8.88
N ASP A 176 -16.36 18.56 9.47
CA ASP A 176 -15.80 17.57 10.38
C ASP A 176 -15.31 16.30 9.62
N TRP A 177 -14.73 15.36 10.35
CA TRP A 177 -14.28 14.09 9.78
C TRP A 177 -15.43 13.24 9.17
N ARG A 178 -16.67 13.40 9.68
CA ARG A 178 -17.85 12.75 9.16
C ARG A 178 -18.22 13.29 7.79
N GLY A 179 -18.15 14.61 7.62
CA GLY A 179 -18.34 15.28 6.33
C GLY A 179 -17.28 14.86 5.30
N VAL A 180 -16.01 14.79 5.71
CA VAL A 180 -14.92 14.29 4.85
C VAL A 180 -15.23 12.87 4.36
N PHE A 181 -15.57 11.93 5.26
CA PHE A 181 -15.86 10.55 4.86
C PHE A 181 -17.16 10.41 4.06
N THR A 182 -18.15 11.27 4.30
CA THR A 182 -19.38 11.31 3.48
C THR A 182 -19.03 11.76 2.06
N LEU A 183 -18.22 12.78 1.89
CA LEU A 183 -17.73 13.22 0.58
C LEU A 183 -16.94 12.11 -0.12
N LEU A 184 -16.02 11.46 0.61
CA LEU A 184 -15.24 10.34 0.07
C LEU A 184 -16.14 9.17 -0.37
N ALA A 185 -17.21 8.88 0.37
CA ALA A 185 -18.19 7.84 0.00
C ALA A 185 -18.87 8.17 -1.33
N VAL A 186 -19.38 9.41 -1.49
CA VAL A 186 -20.05 9.87 -2.72
C VAL A 186 -19.08 9.84 -3.90
N LEU A 187 -17.86 10.37 -3.73
CA LEU A 187 -16.87 10.39 -4.79
C LEU A 187 -16.42 8.98 -5.19
N THR A 188 -16.25 8.08 -4.22
CA THR A 188 -15.90 6.67 -4.49
C THR A 188 -17.01 5.96 -5.27
N LEU A 189 -18.27 6.22 -4.93
CA LEU A 189 -19.41 5.70 -5.69
C LEU A 189 -19.46 6.25 -7.13
N ALA A 190 -19.16 7.53 -7.31
CA ALA A 190 -19.04 8.15 -8.63
C ALA A 190 -17.91 7.52 -9.46
N VAL A 191 -16.78 7.19 -8.83
CA VAL A 191 -15.66 6.47 -9.49
C VAL A 191 -16.07 5.05 -9.86
N ALA A 192 -16.77 4.33 -8.97
CA ALA A 192 -17.31 3.00 -9.27
C ALA A 192 -18.24 3.05 -10.50
N ALA A 193 -19.14 4.05 -10.57
CA ALA A 193 -20.01 4.28 -11.71
C ALA A 193 -19.21 4.63 -12.98
N ALA A 194 -18.22 5.51 -12.87
CA ALA A 194 -17.34 5.86 -14.00
C ALA A 194 -16.61 4.63 -14.55
N ILE A 195 -16.05 3.77 -13.69
CA ILE A 195 -15.40 2.54 -14.12
C ILE A 195 -16.40 1.62 -14.81
N PHE A 196 -17.60 1.46 -14.24
CA PHE A 196 -18.61 0.55 -14.79
C PHE A 196 -19.15 1.00 -16.15
N PHE A 197 -19.41 2.30 -16.35
CA PHE A 197 -20.06 2.81 -17.56
C PHE A 197 -19.07 3.27 -18.64
N VAL A 198 -17.87 3.76 -18.26
CA VAL A 198 -16.91 4.35 -19.22
C VAL A 198 -15.88 3.34 -19.71
N VAL A 199 -15.40 2.43 -18.82
CA VAL A 199 -14.39 1.45 -19.19
C VAL A 199 -15.00 0.37 -20.08
N PRO A 200 -14.43 0.07 -21.26
CA PRO A 200 -14.95 -0.98 -22.13
C PRO A 200 -14.72 -2.37 -21.52
N ASP A 201 -15.70 -3.27 -21.72
CA ASP A 201 -15.63 -4.63 -21.18
C ASP A 201 -14.79 -5.53 -22.10
N ARG A 202 -13.69 -6.06 -21.58
CA ARG A 202 -12.89 -7.09 -22.24
C ARG A 202 -12.37 -8.04 -21.18
N LYS A 203 -12.57 -9.33 -21.40
CA LYS A 203 -12.05 -10.36 -20.50
C LYS A 203 -10.65 -10.78 -20.96
N PRO A 204 -9.79 -11.23 -20.03
CA PRO A 204 -8.51 -11.87 -20.38
C PRO A 204 -8.77 -13.09 -21.28
N GLU A 205 -7.96 -13.25 -22.32
CA GLU A 205 -7.93 -14.44 -23.16
C GLU A 205 -7.13 -15.51 -22.40
N GLY A 206 -7.83 -16.46 -21.78
CA GLY A 206 -7.22 -17.55 -21.02
C GLY A 206 -8.22 -18.15 -20.04
N GLY A 207 -8.10 -19.45 -19.76
CA GLY A 207 -8.95 -20.12 -18.78
C GLY A 207 -8.74 -19.54 -17.37
N SER A 208 -9.82 -19.36 -16.62
CA SER A 208 -9.74 -18.91 -15.21
C SER A 208 -8.94 -19.91 -14.38
N VAL A 209 -7.88 -19.44 -13.74
CA VAL A 209 -7.13 -20.26 -12.77
C VAL A 209 -7.98 -20.35 -11.50
N GLY A 210 -8.41 -21.57 -11.16
CA GLY A 210 -9.22 -21.82 -9.97
C GLY A 210 -8.50 -21.44 -8.68
N LEU A 211 -9.26 -21.09 -7.64
CA LEU A 211 -8.71 -20.76 -6.32
C LEU A 211 -7.79 -21.87 -5.77
N ARG A 212 -8.14 -23.14 -6.02
CA ARG A 212 -7.32 -24.28 -5.61
C ARG A 212 -5.92 -24.27 -6.25
N ASP A 213 -5.82 -23.88 -7.52
CA ASP A 213 -4.53 -23.81 -8.22
C ASP A 213 -3.72 -22.57 -7.81
N GLN A 214 -4.39 -21.49 -7.47
CA GLN A 214 -3.72 -20.33 -6.84
C GLN A 214 -3.14 -20.70 -5.48
N LEU A 215 -3.91 -21.35 -4.61
CA LEU A 215 -3.45 -21.82 -3.30
C LEU A 215 -2.31 -22.83 -3.42
N ARG A 216 -2.42 -23.79 -4.36
CA ARG A 216 -1.34 -24.75 -4.62
C ARG A 216 -0.06 -24.07 -5.12
N GLY A 217 -0.19 -23.07 -5.98
CA GLY A 217 0.94 -22.26 -6.45
C GLY A 217 1.60 -21.46 -5.33
N MET A 218 0.81 -20.86 -4.43
CA MET A 218 1.32 -20.19 -3.23
C MET A 218 2.01 -21.18 -2.27
N GLY A 219 1.45 -22.37 -2.07
CA GLY A 219 2.10 -23.43 -1.30
C GLY A 219 3.51 -23.74 -1.82
N ARG A 220 3.71 -23.81 -3.15
CA ARG A 220 5.04 -24.00 -3.76
C ARG A 220 5.98 -22.82 -3.48
N VAL A 221 5.48 -21.58 -3.51
CA VAL A 221 6.28 -20.39 -3.20
C VAL A 221 6.70 -20.40 -1.73
N TYR A 222 5.78 -20.65 -0.82
CA TYR A 222 6.04 -20.69 0.62
C TYR A 222 6.87 -21.90 1.07
N SER A 223 6.93 -22.97 0.28
CA SER A 223 7.86 -24.08 0.53
C SER A 223 9.29 -23.80 0.07
N SER A 224 9.54 -22.68 -0.62
CA SER A 224 10.85 -22.38 -1.19
C SER A 224 11.74 -21.63 -0.20
N PHE A 225 12.95 -22.17 0.04
CA PHE A 225 13.96 -21.49 0.84
C PHE A 225 14.41 -20.14 0.24
N VAL A 226 14.38 -20.01 -1.09
CA VAL A 226 14.70 -18.74 -1.80
C VAL A 226 13.73 -17.65 -1.38
N PHE A 227 12.44 -17.95 -1.22
CA PHE A 227 11.43 -17.02 -0.76
C PHE A 227 11.73 -16.57 0.69
N TRP A 228 11.88 -17.52 1.61
CA TRP A 228 12.10 -17.24 3.03
C TRP A 228 13.45 -16.58 3.34
N ARG A 229 14.41 -16.64 2.43
CA ARG A 229 15.66 -15.90 2.58
C ARG A 229 15.45 -14.39 2.52
N ILE A 230 14.59 -13.92 1.61
CA ILE A 230 14.44 -12.47 1.31
C ILE A 230 13.15 -11.89 1.92
N ALA A 231 12.04 -12.65 1.85
CA ALA A 231 10.71 -12.17 2.20
C ALA A 231 10.60 -11.62 3.64
N PRO A 232 11.12 -12.25 4.70
CA PRO A 232 10.92 -11.76 6.06
C PRO A 232 11.43 -10.34 6.27
N TRP A 233 12.66 -10.04 5.84
CA TRP A 233 13.23 -8.71 6.01
C TRP A 233 12.55 -7.67 5.11
N SER A 234 12.28 -8.02 3.86
CA SER A 234 11.53 -7.14 2.94
C SER A 234 10.15 -6.80 3.48
N VAL A 235 9.43 -7.80 3.98
CA VAL A 235 8.09 -7.63 4.55
C VAL A 235 8.14 -6.77 5.81
N MET A 236 9.07 -7.05 6.74
CA MET A 236 9.21 -6.26 7.96
C MET A 236 9.53 -4.81 7.68
N SER A 237 10.49 -4.52 6.79
CA SER A 237 10.84 -3.15 6.40
C SER A 237 9.63 -2.37 5.83
N GLN A 238 8.91 -2.98 4.89
CA GLN A 238 7.74 -2.34 4.27
C GLN A 238 6.54 -2.25 5.22
N ALA A 239 6.33 -3.26 6.07
CA ALA A 239 5.24 -3.25 7.05
C ALA A 239 5.46 -2.18 8.11
N THR A 240 6.69 -2.01 8.60
CA THR A 240 7.04 -0.91 9.51
C THR A 240 6.80 0.45 8.86
N PHE A 241 7.27 0.63 7.63
CA PHE A 241 7.00 1.86 6.88
C PHE A 241 5.50 2.15 6.78
N LEU A 242 4.70 1.16 6.37
CA LEU A 242 3.24 1.34 6.26
C LEU A 242 2.59 1.62 7.60
N ALA A 243 2.92 0.85 8.65
CA ALA A 243 2.32 1.00 9.97
C ALA A 243 2.56 2.40 10.56
N VAL A 244 3.78 2.89 10.42
CA VAL A 244 4.17 4.20 10.95
C VAL A 244 3.64 5.34 10.08
N GLN A 245 3.87 5.29 8.77
CA GLN A 245 3.48 6.37 7.85
C GLN A 245 1.97 6.58 7.77
N THR A 246 1.17 5.51 7.84
CA THR A 246 -0.28 5.60 7.62
C THR A 246 -1.09 5.93 8.88
N LEU A 247 -0.45 5.89 10.06
CA LEU A 247 -1.09 6.25 11.32
C LEU A 247 -0.12 6.94 12.28
N TRP A 248 0.94 6.26 12.74
CA TRP A 248 1.68 6.65 13.93
C TRP A 248 2.59 7.88 13.75
N ALA A 249 2.92 8.25 12.50
CA ALA A 249 3.68 9.47 12.22
C ALA A 249 2.92 10.75 12.65
N GLY A 250 1.60 10.81 12.44
CA GLY A 250 0.79 11.96 12.85
C GLY A 250 0.80 12.19 14.36
N PRO A 251 0.36 11.21 15.17
CA PRO A 251 0.45 11.29 16.63
C PRO A 251 1.88 11.56 17.15
N TRP A 252 2.91 10.92 16.57
CA TRP A 252 4.29 11.18 16.96
C TRP A 252 4.72 12.64 16.74
N PHE A 253 4.33 13.25 15.61
CA PHE A 253 4.61 14.67 15.36
C PHE A 253 3.96 15.58 16.39
N ARG A 254 2.75 15.26 16.84
CA ARG A 254 2.05 16.00 17.88
C ARG A 254 2.70 15.79 19.26
N ASP A 255 2.85 14.52 19.66
CA ASP A 255 3.12 14.14 21.05
C ASP A 255 4.61 14.21 21.40
N VAL A 256 5.50 13.95 20.45
CA VAL A 256 6.96 13.92 20.64
C VAL A 256 7.62 15.19 20.08
N ALA A 257 7.25 15.59 18.85
CA ALA A 257 7.85 16.76 18.23
C ALA A 257 7.13 18.09 18.62
N GLY A 258 5.97 18.02 19.31
CA GLY A 258 5.24 19.20 19.79
C GLY A 258 4.66 20.06 18.65
N LEU A 259 4.39 19.47 17.48
CA LEU A 259 3.88 20.21 16.34
C LEU A 259 2.38 20.48 16.49
N ASP A 260 1.96 21.67 16.08
CA ASP A 260 0.55 22.01 15.91
C ASP A 260 -0.08 21.23 14.74
N ARG A 261 -1.40 21.29 14.59
CA ARG A 261 -2.15 20.57 13.54
C ARG A 261 -1.60 20.83 12.14
N THR A 262 -1.29 22.09 11.84
CA THR A 262 -0.71 22.48 10.54
C THR A 262 0.69 21.90 10.34
N GLY A 263 1.51 21.90 11.38
CA GLY A 263 2.85 21.28 11.40
C GLY A 263 2.80 19.78 11.17
N VAL A 264 1.88 19.07 11.83
CA VAL A 264 1.62 17.64 11.63
C VAL A 264 1.24 17.36 10.17
N ALA A 265 0.26 18.09 9.64
CA ALA A 265 -0.20 17.91 8.26
C ALA A 265 0.93 18.16 7.23
N LYS A 266 1.75 19.22 7.44
CA LYS A 266 2.95 19.48 6.62
C LYS A 266 3.99 18.39 6.75
N GLY A 267 4.23 17.84 7.94
CA GLY A 267 5.12 16.72 8.18
C GLY A 267 4.69 15.47 7.40
N LEU A 268 3.42 15.12 7.48
CA LEU A 268 2.84 13.99 6.73
C LEU A 268 2.91 14.21 5.21
N LEU A 269 2.68 15.43 4.73
CA LEU A 269 2.85 15.80 3.33
C LEU A 269 4.29 15.60 2.86
N MET A 270 5.28 15.98 3.68
CA MET A 270 6.70 15.79 3.36
C MET A 270 7.08 14.30 3.27
N ILE A 271 6.56 13.46 4.18
CA ILE A 271 6.76 12.00 4.11
C ILE A 271 6.17 11.45 2.81
N ALA A 272 4.95 11.85 2.45
CA ALA A 272 4.28 11.38 1.23
C ALA A 272 5.02 11.83 -0.04
N ALA A 273 5.51 13.07 -0.08
CA ALA A 273 6.33 13.57 -1.19
C ALA A 273 7.65 12.82 -1.32
N ALA A 274 8.34 12.57 -0.20
CA ALA A 274 9.57 11.79 -0.15
C ALA A 274 9.34 10.32 -0.56
N MET A 275 8.20 9.72 -0.20
CA MET A 275 7.79 8.40 -0.64
C MET A 275 7.65 8.34 -2.18
N ILE A 276 7.00 9.31 -2.81
CA ILE A 276 6.86 9.37 -4.27
C ILE A 276 8.23 9.48 -4.93
N ALA A 277 9.10 10.34 -4.40
CA ALA A 277 10.49 10.46 -4.87
C ALA A 277 11.26 9.14 -4.71
N GLY A 278 11.08 8.45 -3.59
CA GLY A 278 11.66 7.14 -3.32
C GLY A 278 11.24 6.09 -4.35
N PHE A 279 9.95 5.95 -4.63
CA PHE A 279 9.46 5.03 -5.67
C PHE A 279 10.04 5.32 -7.05
N ALA A 280 10.14 6.59 -7.43
CA ALA A 280 10.68 6.99 -8.73
C ALA A 280 12.20 6.82 -8.82
N LEU A 281 12.93 7.31 -7.83
CA LEU A 281 14.40 7.41 -7.89
C LEU A 281 15.09 6.09 -7.53
N LEU A 282 14.62 5.35 -6.51
CA LEU A 282 15.26 4.11 -6.09
C LEU A 282 15.14 3.02 -7.16
N GLY A 283 14.02 2.98 -7.89
CA GLY A 283 13.87 2.09 -9.05
C GLY A 283 14.86 2.44 -10.17
N ALA A 284 14.98 3.72 -10.51
CA ALA A 284 15.92 4.20 -11.53
C ALA A 284 17.39 3.96 -11.12
N VAL A 285 17.73 4.21 -9.85
CA VAL A 285 19.06 3.93 -9.30
C VAL A 285 19.38 2.44 -9.37
N ALA A 286 18.44 1.58 -8.97
CA ALA A 286 18.62 0.12 -9.03
C ALA A 286 18.85 -0.36 -10.47
N GLU A 287 18.09 0.18 -11.43
CA GLU A 287 18.28 -0.14 -12.86
C GLU A 287 19.64 0.33 -13.37
N ARG A 288 20.02 1.58 -13.10
CA ARG A 288 21.31 2.14 -13.54
C ARG A 288 22.49 1.37 -12.95
N LEU A 289 22.46 1.05 -11.66
CA LEU A 289 23.49 0.27 -10.99
C LEU A 289 23.54 -1.18 -11.51
N SER A 290 22.39 -1.75 -11.88
CA SER A 290 22.33 -3.08 -12.50
C SER A 290 23.06 -3.11 -13.87
N ARG A 291 22.95 -2.03 -14.67
CA ARG A 291 23.72 -1.89 -15.93
C ARG A 291 25.23 -1.78 -15.69
N LEU A 292 25.66 -1.35 -14.52
CA LEU A 292 27.05 -1.31 -14.08
C LEU A 292 27.51 -2.62 -13.40
N GLY A 293 26.68 -3.68 -13.43
CA GLY A 293 26.99 -4.99 -12.86
C GLY A 293 26.68 -5.16 -11.37
N ILE A 294 26.10 -4.15 -10.71
CA ILE A 294 25.68 -4.22 -9.30
C ILE A 294 24.30 -4.87 -9.22
N LYS A 295 24.21 -6.00 -8.53
CA LYS A 295 22.94 -6.72 -8.40
C LYS A 295 21.89 -5.88 -7.64
N PRO A 296 20.62 -5.81 -8.10
CA PRO A 296 19.55 -5.07 -7.44
C PRO A 296 19.35 -5.42 -5.96
N LEU A 297 19.71 -6.65 -5.57
CA LEU A 297 19.68 -7.09 -4.18
C LEU A 297 20.57 -6.24 -3.27
N TYR A 298 21.75 -5.81 -3.72
CA TYR A 298 22.62 -4.97 -2.91
C TYR A 298 22.05 -3.56 -2.71
N VAL A 299 21.36 -3.03 -3.72
CA VAL A 299 20.65 -1.75 -3.63
C VAL A 299 19.51 -1.86 -2.62
N ALA A 300 18.73 -2.94 -2.68
CA ALA A 300 17.65 -3.19 -1.71
C ALA A 300 18.20 -3.35 -0.29
N VAL A 301 19.26 -4.15 -0.09
CA VAL A 301 19.92 -4.34 1.21
C VAL A 301 20.42 -3.01 1.78
N PHE A 302 21.13 -2.21 0.98
CA PHE A 302 21.64 -0.93 1.41
C PHE A 302 20.53 0.05 1.82
N GLY A 303 19.51 0.20 0.97
CA GLY A 303 18.41 1.14 1.26
C GLY A 303 17.55 0.72 2.46
N MET A 304 17.25 -0.60 2.63
CA MET A 304 16.54 -1.08 3.81
C MET A 304 17.39 -0.95 5.09
N SER A 305 18.71 -1.09 5.00
CA SER A 305 19.59 -0.83 6.15
C SER A 305 19.62 0.64 6.53
N LEU A 306 19.64 1.56 5.54
CA LEU A 306 19.51 3.00 5.81
C LEU A 306 18.16 3.34 6.42
N PHE A 307 17.08 2.69 5.98
CA PHE A 307 15.76 2.86 6.59
C PHE A 307 15.78 2.52 8.09
N MET A 308 16.40 1.40 8.47
CA MET A 308 16.56 1.01 9.88
C MET A 308 17.39 2.02 10.68
N VAL A 309 18.45 2.58 10.09
CA VAL A 309 19.26 3.65 10.74
C VAL A 309 18.41 4.90 10.96
N VAL A 310 17.65 5.33 9.96
CA VAL A 310 16.76 6.49 10.09
C VAL A 310 15.69 6.25 11.15
N GLU A 311 15.11 5.06 11.20
CA GLU A 311 14.14 4.68 12.24
C GLU A 311 14.76 4.71 13.63
N ALA A 312 15.98 4.19 13.80
CA ALA A 312 16.71 4.26 15.06
C ALA A 312 16.94 5.72 15.52
N LEU A 313 17.28 6.62 14.60
CA LEU A 313 17.44 8.05 14.91
C LEU A 313 16.12 8.72 15.31
N ILE A 314 14.99 8.32 14.70
CA ILE A 314 13.66 8.78 15.11
C ILE A 314 13.30 8.28 16.51
N ILE A 315 13.62 7.01 16.84
CA ILE A 315 13.43 6.42 18.18
C ILE A 315 14.25 7.16 19.24
N LEU A 316 15.45 7.62 18.90
CA LEU A 316 16.30 8.43 19.80
C LEU A 316 15.79 9.87 19.98
N GLU A 317 14.66 10.24 19.34
CA GLU A 317 14.02 11.56 19.46
C GLU A 317 14.95 12.72 19.11
N TRP A 318 15.74 12.58 18.06
CA TRP A 318 16.62 13.67 17.61
C TRP A 318 15.81 14.79 16.95
N THR A 319 15.08 15.54 17.76
CA THR A 319 14.05 16.50 17.36
C THR A 319 14.58 17.66 16.50
N VAL A 320 15.86 18.04 16.65
CA VAL A 320 16.50 19.07 15.81
C VAL A 320 16.47 18.69 14.32
N LEU A 321 16.53 17.39 14.00
CA LEU A 321 16.55 16.86 12.64
C LEU A 321 15.21 16.19 12.26
N THR A 322 14.10 16.48 12.96
CA THR A 322 12.80 15.86 12.73
C THR A 322 12.41 15.85 11.25
N LYS A 323 12.39 17.01 10.58
CA LYS A 323 11.97 17.10 9.17
C LYS A 323 12.83 16.26 8.23
N PRO A 324 14.18 16.39 8.20
CA PRO A 324 15.00 15.58 7.30
C PRO A 324 14.95 14.08 7.64
N LEU A 325 14.88 13.68 8.92
CA LEU A 325 14.76 12.27 9.29
C LEU A 325 13.46 11.65 8.76
N TRP A 326 12.32 12.34 8.91
CA TRP A 326 11.05 11.84 8.41
C TRP A 326 10.96 11.87 6.87
N MET A 327 11.64 12.80 6.20
CA MET A 327 11.80 12.73 4.72
C MET A 327 12.63 11.51 4.31
N LEU A 328 13.74 11.23 4.97
CA LEU A 328 14.55 10.03 4.73
C LEU A 328 13.79 8.75 5.05
N PHE A 329 12.97 8.75 6.11
CA PHE A 329 12.05 7.66 6.44
C PHE A 329 11.08 7.39 5.28
N GLY A 330 10.44 8.42 4.76
CA GLY A 330 9.55 8.33 3.60
C GLY A 330 10.28 7.81 2.36
N PHE A 331 11.47 8.30 2.08
CA PHE A 331 12.26 7.92 0.91
C PHE A 331 12.75 6.47 0.97
N PHE A 332 13.48 6.11 2.02
CA PHE A 332 14.06 4.76 2.16
C PHE A 332 13.05 3.68 2.51
N GLY A 333 11.92 4.03 3.14
CA GLY A 333 10.83 3.09 3.43
C GLY A 333 10.24 2.42 2.18
N THR A 334 10.43 3.04 0.99
CA THR A 334 9.99 2.46 -0.29
C THR A 334 10.96 1.43 -0.88
N THR A 335 12.16 1.29 -0.33
CA THR A 335 13.23 0.45 -0.91
C THR A 335 12.82 -1.01 -1.03
N GLY A 336 12.01 -1.51 -0.13
CA GLY A 336 11.54 -2.89 -0.12
C GLY A 336 10.81 -3.32 -1.40
N ILE A 337 10.28 -2.37 -2.20
CA ILE A 337 9.60 -2.69 -3.46
C ILE A 337 10.53 -3.35 -4.49
N ILE A 338 11.84 -3.07 -4.43
CA ILE A 338 12.84 -3.67 -5.32
C ILE A 338 12.86 -5.20 -5.16
N THR A 339 12.56 -5.71 -3.97
CA THR A 339 12.57 -7.15 -3.67
C THR A 339 11.47 -7.93 -4.39
N TYR A 340 10.37 -7.27 -4.78
CA TYR A 340 9.32 -7.90 -5.60
C TYR A 340 9.86 -8.37 -6.95
N ALA A 341 10.61 -7.51 -7.64
CA ALA A 341 11.25 -7.88 -8.90
C ALA A 341 12.30 -8.97 -8.70
N ILE A 342 13.11 -8.88 -7.64
CA ILE A 342 14.15 -9.87 -7.32
C ILE A 342 13.53 -11.25 -7.07
N LEU A 343 12.49 -11.31 -6.24
CA LEU A 343 11.84 -12.56 -5.90
C LEU A 343 11.07 -13.14 -7.09
N SER A 344 10.29 -12.33 -7.82
CA SER A 344 9.54 -12.83 -8.98
C SER A 344 10.45 -13.36 -10.08
N GLN A 345 11.64 -12.78 -10.28
CA GLN A 345 12.65 -13.28 -11.22
C GLN A 345 13.41 -14.52 -10.72
N SER A 346 13.34 -14.82 -9.42
CA SER A 346 13.96 -16.02 -8.83
C SER A 346 13.10 -17.27 -8.96
N PHE A 347 11.89 -17.15 -9.50
CA PHE A 347 10.94 -18.27 -9.71
C PHE A 347 10.58 -18.40 -11.19
N PRO A 348 10.11 -19.61 -11.61
CA PRO A 348 9.56 -19.79 -12.95
C PRO A 348 8.44 -18.78 -13.25
N GLY A 349 8.35 -18.30 -14.50
CA GLY A 349 7.44 -17.22 -14.90
C GLY A 349 5.97 -17.47 -14.54
N ASN A 350 5.51 -18.73 -14.54
CA ASN A 350 4.17 -19.11 -14.13
C ASN A 350 3.90 -18.96 -12.61
N LEU A 351 4.93 -18.77 -11.78
CA LEU A 351 4.83 -18.50 -10.34
C LEU A 351 5.07 -17.06 -9.97
N ALA A 352 5.59 -16.20 -10.87
CA ALA A 352 5.96 -14.82 -10.58
C ALA A 352 4.80 -14.00 -9.97
N GLY A 353 3.58 -14.11 -10.53
CA GLY A 353 2.40 -13.47 -9.96
C GLY A 353 2.05 -13.97 -8.56
N ARG A 354 2.25 -15.28 -8.30
CA ARG A 354 1.97 -15.87 -6.99
C ARG A 354 2.99 -15.47 -5.93
N VAL A 355 4.26 -15.26 -6.34
CA VAL A 355 5.30 -14.67 -5.47
C VAL A 355 4.90 -13.28 -5.01
N ASN A 356 4.47 -12.42 -5.93
CA ASN A 356 4.05 -11.06 -5.59
C ASN A 356 2.78 -11.04 -4.72
N THR A 357 1.80 -11.90 -5.02
CA THR A 357 0.60 -12.05 -4.17
C THR A 357 0.98 -12.54 -2.77
N GLY A 358 1.88 -13.53 -2.67
CA GLY A 358 2.37 -14.05 -1.39
C GLY A 358 3.09 -12.98 -0.55
N LEU A 359 3.95 -12.19 -1.19
CA LEU A 359 4.60 -11.05 -0.52
C LEU A 359 3.58 -10.02 -0.04
N ASN A 360 2.59 -9.66 -0.87
CA ASN A 360 1.56 -8.71 -0.51
C ASN A 360 0.71 -9.18 0.68
N VAL A 361 0.29 -10.45 0.67
CA VAL A 361 -0.47 -11.01 1.80
C VAL A 361 0.35 -10.91 3.08
N MET A 362 1.62 -11.35 3.06
CA MET A 362 2.51 -11.25 4.23
C MET A 362 2.71 -9.78 4.65
N LEU A 363 2.96 -8.89 3.70
CA LEU A 363 3.16 -7.46 3.96
C LEU A 363 1.97 -6.86 4.69
N PHE A 364 0.77 -7.03 4.18
CA PHE A 364 -0.41 -6.38 4.76
C PHE A 364 -0.86 -7.03 6.07
N VAL A 365 -0.69 -8.35 6.24
CA VAL A 365 -0.91 -9.02 7.54
C VAL A 365 0.10 -8.51 8.58
N THR A 366 1.38 -8.39 8.20
CA THR A 366 2.43 -7.86 9.09
C THR A 366 2.20 -6.37 9.39
N ALA A 367 1.75 -5.58 8.41
CA ALA A 367 1.41 -4.18 8.62
C ALA A 367 0.19 -4.02 9.56
N PHE A 368 -0.82 -4.89 9.44
CA PHE A 368 -1.92 -4.96 10.41
C PHE A 368 -1.40 -5.24 11.82
N ALA A 369 -0.64 -6.32 12.00
CA ALA A 369 -0.11 -6.72 13.30
C ALA A 369 0.84 -5.63 13.88
N GLY A 370 1.69 -5.04 13.05
CA GLY A 370 2.62 -3.99 13.46
C GLY A 370 1.91 -2.70 13.86
N GLN A 371 0.93 -2.25 13.08
CA GLN A 371 0.21 -1.01 13.36
C GLN A 371 -0.66 -1.11 14.62
N TRP A 372 -1.37 -2.22 14.80
CA TRP A 372 -2.11 -2.50 16.02
C TRP A 372 -1.15 -2.74 17.19
N GLY A 373 -0.10 -3.56 17.00
CA GLY A 373 0.90 -3.86 18.02
C GLY A 373 1.62 -2.62 18.57
N ILE A 374 1.94 -1.64 17.72
CA ILE A 374 2.46 -0.33 18.20
C ILE A 374 1.43 0.33 19.13
N GLY A 375 0.14 0.30 18.78
CA GLY A 375 -0.94 0.85 19.62
C GLY A 375 -1.05 0.15 20.98
N GLU A 376 -1.01 -1.18 21.00
CA GLU A 376 -1.02 -1.97 22.25
C GLU A 376 0.21 -1.65 23.12
N VAL A 377 1.39 -1.51 22.51
CA VAL A 377 2.59 -1.14 23.24
C VAL A 377 2.47 0.28 23.82
N ILE A 378 2.02 1.26 23.04
CA ILE A 378 1.82 2.64 23.52
C ILE A 378 0.81 2.67 24.68
N ASN A 379 -0.23 1.84 24.61
CA ASN A 379 -1.29 1.74 25.63
C ASN A 379 -0.78 1.26 27.01
N LEU A 380 0.44 0.75 27.11
CA LEU A 380 1.04 0.36 28.40
C LEU A 380 1.43 1.57 29.26
N TRP A 381 1.47 2.77 28.69
CA TRP A 381 1.77 4.00 29.42
C TRP A 381 0.53 4.88 29.56
N PRO A 382 0.40 5.60 30.69
CA PRO A 382 -0.75 6.49 30.89
C PRO A 382 -0.77 7.62 29.86
N ILE A 383 -1.98 7.99 29.44
CA ILE A 383 -2.20 9.16 28.60
C ILE A 383 -2.04 10.40 29.48
N SER A 384 -1.36 11.44 28.98
CA SER A 384 -1.20 12.70 29.71
C SER A 384 -2.55 13.42 29.88
N PRO A 385 -2.70 14.33 30.87
CA PRO A 385 -3.90 15.14 31.04
C PRO A 385 -4.32 15.92 29.78
N ASP A 386 -3.36 16.28 28.92
CA ASP A 386 -3.58 16.96 27.63
C ASP A 386 -3.97 16.02 26.50
N GLY A 387 -4.16 14.72 26.78
CA GLY A 387 -4.56 13.72 25.79
C GLY A 387 -3.42 13.25 24.87
N ASN A 388 -2.15 13.56 25.19
CA ASN A 388 -0.98 13.13 24.45
C ASN A 388 -0.53 11.73 24.92
N TYR A 389 -0.04 10.91 23.99
CA TYR A 389 0.54 9.61 24.31
C TYR A 389 1.99 9.78 24.81
N SER A 390 2.43 8.87 25.67
CA SER A 390 3.78 8.91 26.24
C SER A 390 4.87 8.76 25.17
N PRO A 391 5.90 9.64 25.13
CA PRO A 391 7.06 9.45 24.25
C PRO A 391 7.76 8.10 24.44
N VAL A 392 7.79 7.59 25.70
CA VAL A 392 8.35 6.26 26.00
C VAL A 392 7.57 5.15 25.30
N GLY A 393 6.25 5.28 25.17
CA GLY A 393 5.40 4.35 24.44
C GLY A 393 5.77 4.29 22.95
N TYR A 394 6.04 5.45 22.32
CA TYR A 394 6.52 5.49 20.94
C TYR A 394 7.89 4.84 20.77
N LYS A 395 8.84 5.13 21.69
CA LYS A 395 10.16 4.46 21.68
C LYS A 395 10.05 2.96 21.77
N ALA A 396 9.19 2.45 22.64
CA ALA A 396 8.97 1.03 22.81
C ALA A 396 8.30 0.41 21.57
N GLY A 397 7.22 1.03 21.03
CA GLY A 397 6.49 0.54 19.88
C GLY A 397 7.32 0.53 18.60
N PHE A 398 8.00 1.63 18.28
CA PHE A 398 8.90 1.69 17.14
C PHE A 398 10.16 0.83 17.36
N GLY A 399 10.67 0.77 18.59
CA GLY A 399 11.78 -0.10 18.98
C GLY A 399 11.47 -1.59 18.78
N LEU A 400 10.24 -2.02 19.06
CA LEU A 400 9.77 -3.38 18.75
C LEU A 400 9.84 -3.66 17.24
N MET A 401 9.34 -2.73 16.41
CA MET A 401 9.40 -2.88 14.96
C MET A 401 10.83 -2.93 14.44
N LEU A 402 11.71 -2.08 14.94
CA LEU A 402 13.14 -2.09 14.61
C LEU A 402 13.81 -3.40 15.04
N LEU A 403 13.51 -3.93 16.24
CA LEU A 403 14.03 -5.22 16.71
C LEU A 403 13.63 -6.36 15.75
N LEU A 404 12.36 -6.41 15.33
CA LEU A 404 11.87 -7.41 14.38
C LEU A 404 12.55 -7.28 13.01
N GLN A 405 12.85 -6.06 12.57
CA GLN A 405 13.65 -5.83 11.35
C GLN A 405 15.09 -6.33 11.53
N VAL A 406 15.74 -6.06 12.67
CA VAL A 406 17.09 -6.58 12.96
C VAL A 406 17.10 -8.10 12.95
N LEU A 407 16.14 -8.75 13.61
CA LEU A 407 16.03 -10.22 13.61
C LEU A 407 15.84 -10.78 12.19
N SER A 408 15.03 -10.13 11.37
CA SER A 408 14.82 -10.54 9.98
C SER A 408 16.03 -10.27 9.07
N LEU A 409 16.83 -9.23 9.35
CA LEU A 409 18.12 -8.98 8.70
C LEU A 409 19.15 -10.06 9.07
N VAL A 410 19.24 -10.41 10.35
CA VAL A 410 20.11 -11.51 10.84
C VAL A 410 19.73 -12.81 10.14
N TRP A 411 18.44 -13.11 10.06
CA TRP A 411 17.96 -14.26 9.29
C TRP A 411 18.40 -14.21 7.81
N PHE A 412 18.23 -13.07 7.14
CA PHE A 412 18.66 -12.87 5.76
C PHE A 412 20.16 -13.17 5.57
N ILE A 413 21.01 -12.71 6.50
CA ILE A 413 22.46 -12.94 6.46
C ILE A 413 22.74 -14.43 6.62
N ILE A 414 22.19 -15.08 7.65
CA ILE A 414 22.38 -16.52 7.91
C ILE A 414 21.93 -17.35 6.70
N ALA A 415 20.72 -17.12 6.21
CA ALA A 415 20.16 -17.84 5.06
C ALA A 415 21.01 -17.64 3.79
N SER A 416 21.57 -16.44 3.60
CA SER A 416 22.46 -16.15 2.47
C SER A 416 23.79 -16.89 2.56
N LEU A 417 24.36 -17.03 3.77
CA LEU A 417 25.56 -17.81 4.02
C LEU A 417 25.32 -19.32 3.80
N MET A 418 24.19 -19.84 4.25
CA MET A 418 23.79 -21.23 4.04
C MET A 418 23.70 -21.57 2.54
N MET A 419 23.07 -20.73 1.74
CA MET A 419 22.99 -20.92 0.28
C MET A 419 24.35 -20.89 -0.40
N ARG A 420 25.29 -20.02 0.04
CA ARG A 420 26.65 -20.00 -0.52
C ARG A 420 27.40 -21.29 -0.24
N ARG A 421 27.28 -21.83 0.97
CA ARG A 421 27.93 -23.10 1.36
C ARG A 421 27.40 -24.29 0.55
N GLN A 422 26.10 -24.32 0.25
CA GLN A 422 25.52 -25.38 -0.60
C GLN A 422 26.03 -25.32 -2.03
N LYS A 423 26.17 -24.10 -2.63
CA LYS A 423 26.72 -23.93 -3.98
C LYS A 423 28.20 -24.31 -4.11
N ASN A 424 28.97 -24.17 -3.04
CA ASN A 424 30.40 -24.52 -3.05
C ASN A 424 30.66 -26.04 -2.79
N LYS A 425 29.62 -26.81 -2.48
CA LYS A 425 29.71 -28.26 -2.27
C LYS A 425 29.30 -29.10 -3.51
N ILE A 426 28.75 -28.41 -4.53
CA ILE A 426 28.37 -28.97 -5.85
C ILE A 426 29.43 -28.51 -6.88
#